data_ac35fd8cae26997ec71da53ebc1352f6
#
_entry.id   ac35fd8cae26997ec71da53ebc1352f6
#
_cell.length_a   1.000
_cell.length_b   1.000
_cell.length_c   1.000
_cell.angle_alpha   90.00
_cell.angle_beta   90.00
_cell.angle_gamma   90.00
#
_symmetry.space_group_name_H-M   'P 1'
#
loop_
_entity.id
_entity.type
_entity.pdbx_description
1 polymer ?
#
loop_
_entity_poly.entity_id
_entity_poly.type
_entity_poly.pdbx_seq_one_letter_code
_entity_poly.pdbx_strand_id
1 'polypeptide(L)'
;MTELIERKKITIVGAGYVGMSIAVALAVKEDVLILESNKEKIDRINSGKPSINDSDINAFCHDQSFSIKATDNKKEAYHEADFIIICVPTDFDEESSSFDTSILENVLDDAITNNSDALVIIRSTIPVGYSDQAREKYQTKNIIFSPEFLREHSAMHDVLNPSRIIVGNDSELSTDFAELISESTENKPEIILMPSSDAEAVKLFSNTYLAMRVAFFNELDTFSIAKGLSTENVIKGVSADPRIGMKYNNPSFGYGGYCLPKDTKQLLANFEDLPQTIIQSVISSNEARKKFMIDDIKKHGPKVVGIYKLTNNRKAENFRSSEMLDIINGLSNDVDELIIFEPLIKEDDYMGFKVINDIDRFKSKSDLIIANRNDSQLSDVTDKLYCRDIFSEGGEGTI
;
A
#
# COMPACT_ATOMS: atom_id res chain seq x y z
N MET A 1 19.99 26.58 31.20
CA MET A 1 19.10 25.56 31.69
C MET A 1 18.46 24.94 30.44
N THR A 2 18.88 23.78 30.03
CA THR A 2 18.22 23.02 28.98
C THR A 2 16.89 22.56 29.59
N GLU A 3 15.78 23.12 29.15
CA GLU A 3 14.48 22.57 29.47
C GLU A 3 14.51 21.08 29.04
N LEU A 4 14.29 20.19 29.97
CA LEU A 4 14.04 18.80 29.68
C LEU A 4 12.72 18.80 28.89
N ILE A 5 12.80 18.68 27.56
CA ILE A 5 11.62 18.47 26.73
C ILE A 5 11.07 17.12 27.18
N GLU A 6 9.89 17.12 27.78
CA GLU A 6 9.19 15.93 28.22
C GLU A 6 8.80 15.13 26.98
N ARG A 7 9.27 13.87 26.89
CA ARG A 7 8.95 13.00 25.77
C ARG A 7 7.48 12.63 25.81
N LYS A 8 6.83 12.66 24.64
CA LYS A 8 5.46 12.17 24.49
C LYS A 8 5.43 10.65 24.53
N LYS A 9 4.42 10.10 25.19
CA LYS A 9 4.16 8.65 25.21
C LYS A 9 3.21 8.31 24.07
N ILE A 10 3.70 7.53 23.12
CA ILE A 10 2.98 7.22 21.89
C ILE A 10 2.75 5.73 21.80
N THR A 11 1.48 5.34 21.67
CA THR A 11 1.11 3.97 21.36
C THR A 11 0.78 3.85 19.88
N ILE A 12 1.43 2.91 19.20
CA ILE A 12 1.13 2.55 17.82
C ILE A 12 0.47 1.19 17.79
N VAL A 13 -0.75 1.12 17.25
CA VAL A 13 -1.51 -0.11 17.14
C VAL A 13 -1.35 -0.71 15.75
N GLY A 14 -0.71 -1.87 15.68
CA GLY A 14 -0.38 -2.56 14.44
C GLY A 14 1.05 -2.32 13.96
N ALA A 15 1.80 -3.39 13.76
CA ALA A 15 3.19 -3.40 13.33
C ALA A 15 3.34 -3.82 11.86
N GLY A 16 2.53 -3.24 10.96
CA GLY A 16 2.67 -3.32 9.51
C GLY A 16 3.64 -2.27 8.96
N TYR A 17 3.67 -2.07 7.63
CA TYR A 17 4.54 -1.08 6.99
C TYR A 17 4.32 0.34 7.53
N VAL A 18 3.06 0.77 7.64
CA VAL A 18 2.70 2.10 8.17
C VAL A 18 3.10 2.24 9.63
N GLY A 19 2.65 1.31 10.49
CA GLY A 19 2.88 1.41 11.92
C GLY A 19 4.37 1.29 12.29
N MET A 20 5.11 0.38 11.64
CA MET A 20 6.53 0.21 11.92
C MET A 20 7.36 1.41 11.46
N SER A 21 7.10 1.96 10.28
CA SER A 21 7.84 3.12 9.76
C SER A 21 7.63 4.36 10.62
N ILE A 22 6.38 4.62 11.03
CA ILE A 22 6.05 5.74 11.91
C ILE A 22 6.64 5.54 13.31
N ALA A 23 6.60 4.29 13.84
CA ALA A 23 7.20 3.98 15.14
C ALA A 23 8.69 4.31 15.16
N VAL A 24 9.40 3.89 14.13
CA VAL A 24 10.84 4.13 13.99
C VAL A 24 11.14 5.62 13.86
N ALA A 25 10.38 6.37 13.06
CA ALA A 25 10.57 7.81 12.90
C ALA A 25 10.34 8.59 14.21
N LEU A 26 9.29 8.25 14.95
CA LEU A 26 8.94 8.93 16.21
C LEU A 26 9.86 8.54 17.37
N ALA A 27 10.33 7.29 17.44
CA ALA A 27 11.15 6.78 18.54
C ALA A 27 12.52 7.48 18.67
N VAL A 28 12.93 8.24 17.67
CA VAL A 28 14.16 9.08 17.76
C VAL A 28 14.04 10.12 18.86
N LYS A 29 12.86 10.69 19.05
CA LYS A 29 12.62 11.79 19.99
C LYS A 29 11.63 11.44 21.10
N GLU A 30 10.75 10.47 20.88
CA GLU A 30 9.60 10.16 21.71
C GLU A 30 9.66 8.74 22.32
N ASP A 31 8.82 8.48 23.31
CA ASP A 31 8.68 7.17 23.93
C ASP A 31 7.58 6.38 23.19
N VAL A 32 8.00 5.41 22.38
CA VAL A 32 7.09 4.65 21.50
C VAL A 32 6.92 3.23 21.99
N LEU A 33 5.65 2.82 22.16
CA LEU A 33 5.25 1.45 22.44
C LEU A 33 4.33 0.94 21.31
N ILE A 34 4.64 -0.24 20.76
CA ILE A 34 3.82 -0.86 19.73
C ILE A 34 2.90 -1.90 20.37
N LEU A 35 1.60 -1.78 20.14
CA LEU A 35 0.61 -2.80 20.45
C LEU A 35 0.40 -3.69 19.22
N GLU A 36 0.74 -4.98 19.36
CA GLU A 36 0.64 -5.96 18.28
C GLU A 36 0.13 -7.29 18.84
N SER A 37 -0.69 -7.99 18.07
CA SER A 37 -1.27 -9.30 18.45
C SER A 37 -0.39 -10.49 18.06
N ASN A 38 0.45 -10.33 17.05
CA ASN A 38 1.35 -11.39 16.56
C ASN A 38 2.62 -11.48 17.42
N LYS A 39 2.75 -12.59 18.16
CA LYS A 39 3.89 -12.81 19.06
C LYS A 39 5.24 -12.83 18.35
N GLU A 40 5.32 -13.37 17.14
CA GLU A 40 6.56 -13.40 16.38
C GLU A 40 7.04 -11.98 16.04
N LYS A 41 6.12 -11.09 15.67
CA LYS A 41 6.44 -9.68 15.43
C LYS A 41 6.88 -8.98 16.72
N ILE A 42 6.19 -9.23 17.83
CA ILE A 42 6.55 -8.68 19.15
C ILE A 42 7.98 -9.12 19.53
N ASP A 43 8.29 -10.41 19.41
CA ASP A 43 9.60 -10.95 19.74
C ASP A 43 10.71 -10.36 18.85
N ARG A 44 10.43 -10.17 17.55
CA ARG A 44 11.35 -9.50 16.62
C ARG A 44 11.63 -8.07 17.05
N ILE A 45 10.59 -7.27 17.31
CA ILE A 45 10.72 -5.86 17.73
C ILE A 45 11.51 -5.77 19.04
N ASN A 46 11.16 -6.58 20.03
CA ASN A 46 11.82 -6.59 21.33
C ASN A 46 13.27 -7.10 21.26
N SER A 47 13.66 -7.81 20.21
CA SER A 47 15.05 -8.18 19.91
C SER A 47 15.82 -7.13 19.10
N GLY A 48 15.24 -5.92 18.89
CA GLY A 48 15.86 -4.84 18.14
C GLY A 48 15.78 -5.00 16.61
N LYS A 49 14.84 -5.83 16.10
CA LYS A 49 14.62 -6.03 14.68
C LYS A 49 13.21 -5.55 14.29
N PRO A 50 13.02 -4.92 13.14
CA PRO A 50 11.68 -4.52 12.72
C PRO A 50 10.77 -5.74 12.46
N SER A 51 9.46 -5.54 12.59
CA SER A 51 8.45 -6.58 12.36
C SER A 51 8.34 -7.00 10.90
N ILE A 52 8.76 -6.13 9.99
CA ILE A 52 8.72 -6.31 8.53
C ILE A 52 10.14 -6.45 7.98
N ASN A 53 10.26 -7.12 6.84
CA ASN A 53 11.55 -7.29 6.18
C ASN A 53 11.82 -6.14 5.20
N ASP A 54 12.17 -4.98 5.72
CA ASP A 54 12.49 -3.78 4.95
C ASP A 54 13.94 -3.34 5.21
N SER A 55 14.74 -3.18 4.12
CA SER A 55 16.15 -2.84 4.23
C SER A 55 16.40 -1.46 4.82
N ASP A 56 15.52 -0.50 4.50
CA ASP A 56 15.71 0.89 4.87
C ASP A 56 15.33 1.09 6.34
N ILE A 57 14.25 0.42 6.80
CA ILE A 57 13.89 0.37 8.22
C ILE A 57 14.98 -0.36 9.02
N ASN A 58 15.51 -1.47 8.50
CA ASN A 58 16.63 -2.18 9.14
C ASN A 58 17.86 -1.28 9.28
N ALA A 59 18.26 -0.59 8.19
CA ALA A 59 19.40 0.32 8.21
C ALA A 59 19.19 1.45 9.21
N PHE A 60 18.00 2.07 9.22
CA PHE A 60 17.67 3.13 10.15
C PHE A 60 17.69 2.65 11.62
N CYS A 61 17.17 1.45 11.91
CA CYS A 61 17.23 0.88 13.26
C CYS A 61 18.66 0.60 13.73
N HIS A 62 19.59 0.32 12.81
CA HIS A 62 20.99 0.13 13.15
C HIS A 62 21.75 1.42 13.48
N ASP A 63 21.40 2.52 12.83
CA ASP A 63 22.10 3.79 12.95
C ASP A 63 21.62 4.64 14.15
N GLN A 64 20.45 4.36 14.69
CA GLN A 64 19.84 5.16 15.76
C GLN A 64 19.92 4.45 17.12
N SER A 65 20.28 5.20 18.16
CA SER A 65 20.37 4.71 19.55
C SER A 65 19.06 4.82 20.30
N PHE A 66 17.97 4.35 19.71
CA PHE A 66 16.65 4.34 20.36
C PHE A 66 16.15 2.92 20.59
N SER A 67 15.19 2.78 21.48
CA SER A 67 14.58 1.51 21.82
C SER A 67 13.08 1.55 21.57
N ILE A 68 12.61 0.75 20.61
CA ILE A 68 11.21 0.48 20.43
C ILE A 68 10.85 -0.82 21.15
N LYS A 69 9.75 -0.82 21.87
CA LYS A 69 9.19 -2.01 22.52
C LYS A 69 7.84 -2.35 21.90
N ALA A 70 7.50 -3.62 21.98
CA ALA A 70 6.18 -4.10 21.56
C ALA A 70 5.57 -4.98 22.66
N THR A 71 4.25 -4.94 22.78
CA THR A 71 3.46 -5.70 23.76
C THR A 71 2.13 -6.15 23.16
N ASP A 72 1.54 -7.21 23.69
CA ASP A 72 0.14 -7.60 23.47
C ASP A 72 -0.78 -7.16 24.64
N ASN A 73 -0.22 -6.50 25.64
CA ASN A 73 -0.94 -6.03 26.82
C ASN A 73 -1.59 -4.66 26.53
N LYS A 74 -2.89 -4.67 26.21
CA LYS A 74 -3.68 -3.47 25.93
C LYS A 74 -3.62 -2.43 27.04
N LYS A 75 -3.70 -2.87 28.31
CA LYS A 75 -3.68 -1.94 29.46
C LYS A 75 -2.34 -1.21 29.56
N GLU A 76 -1.23 -1.92 29.36
CA GLU A 76 0.11 -1.34 29.36
C GLU A 76 0.24 -0.32 28.21
N ALA A 77 -0.25 -0.68 27.02
CA ALA A 77 -0.11 0.14 25.83
C ALA A 77 -0.90 1.45 25.92
N TYR A 78 -2.12 1.43 26.46
CA TYR A 78 -3.00 2.60 26.39
C TYR A 78 -2.93 3.52 27.62
N HIS A 79 -2.61 3.01 28.80
CA HIS A 79 -2.83 3.68 30.09
C HIS A 79 -2.24 5.09 30.20
N GLU A 80 -1.05 5.31 29.69
CA GLU A 80 -0.32 6.58 29.82
C GLU A 80 -0.01 7.24 28.46
N ALA A 81 -0.64 6.78 27.39
CA ALA A 81 -0.41 7.33 26.07
C ALA A 81 -0.97 8.74 25.93
N ASP A 82 -0.17 9.69 25.45
CA ASP A 82 -0.63 10.99 24.99
C ASP A 82 -1.32 10.86 23.63
N PHE A 83 -0.73 10.02 22.75
CA PHE A 83 -1.21 9.74 21.40
C PHE A 83 -1.36 8.24 21.16
N ILE A 84 -2.48 7.84 20.57
CA ILE A 84 -2.73 6.46 20.13
C ILE A 84 -2.92 6.47 18.61
N ILE A 85 -1.94 5.94 17.87
CA ILE A 85 -1.93 5.94 16.41
C ILE A 85 -2.35 4.55 15.91
N ILE A 86 -3.48 4.46 15.22
CA ILE A 86 -4.06 3.19 14.77
C ILE A 86 -3.70 2.93 13.32
N CYS A 87 -2.94 1.85 13.08
CA CYS A 87 -2.43 1.41 11.78
C CYS A 87 -2.84 -0.05 11.49
N VAL A 88 -4.08 -0.40 11.74
CA VAL A 88 -4.62 -1.74 11.49
C VAL A 88 -5.15 -1.87 10.06
N PRO A 89 -5.18 -3.09 9.48
CA PRO A 89 -5.76 -3.29 8.16
C PRO A 89 -7.26 -3.02 8.14
N THR A 90 -7.73 -2.48 7.00
CA THR A 90 -9.14 -2.29 6.66
C THR A 90 -9.34 -2.81 5.25
N ASP A 91 -9.74 -4.08 5.13
CA ASP A 91 -9.96 -4.72 3.85
C ASP A 91 -11.34 -4.34 3.30
N PHE A 92 -11.48 -4.33 1.96
CA PHE A 92 -12.77 -4.10 1.35
C PHE A 92 -13.56 -5.42 1.31
N ASP A 93 -14.74 -5.41 1.89
CA ASP A 93 -15.67 -6.54 1.84
C ASP A 93 -16.63 -6.37 0.65
N GLU A 94 -16.59 -7.32 -0.27
CA GLU A 94 -17.42 -7.30 -1.48
C GLU A 94 -18.92 -7.52 -1.17
N GLU A 95 -19.26 -8.22 -0.07
CA GLU A 95 -20.65 -8.50 0.28
C GLU A 95 -21.34 -7.24 0.83
N SER A 96 -20.68 -6.53 1.74
CA SER A 96 -21.18 -5.27 2.29
C SER A 96 -20.89 -4.07 1.39
N SER A 97 -20.05 -4.23 0.36
CA SER A 97 -19.53 -3.15 -0.49
C SER A 97 -18.93 -2.00 0.30
N SER A 98 -18.20 -2.31 1.38
CA SER A 98 -17.56 -1.33 2.25
C SER A 98 -16.29 -1.89 2.89
N PHE A 99 -15.49 -1.02 3.50
CA PHE A 99 -14.38 -1.49 4.32
C PHE A 99 -14.88 -2.26 5.55
N ASP A 100 -14.25 -3.40 5.85
CA ASP A 100 -14.39 -4.06 7.15
C ASP A 100 -13.63 -3.27 8.21
N THR A 101 -14.38 -2.56 9.05
CA THR A 101 -13.86 -1.75 10.15
C THR A 101 -13.86 -2.47 11.48
N SER A 102 -14.19 -3.76 11.53
CA SER A 102 -14.36 -4.53 12.77
C SER A 102 -13.12 -4.53 13.66
N ILE A 103 -11.93 -4.68 13.08
CA ILE A 103 -10.66 -4.61 13.82
C ILE A 103 -10.46 -3.20 14.39
N LEU A 104 -10.70 -2.18 13.57
CA LEU A 104 -10.58 -0.78 13.98
C LEU A 104 -11.54 -0.44 15.12
N GLU A 105 -12.80 -0.87 15.04
CA GLU A 105 -13.79 -0.66 16.08
C GLU A 105 -13.39 -1.29 17.42
N ASN A 106 -12.89 -2.54 17.39
CA ASN A 106 -12.38 -3.18 18.59
C ASN A 106 -11.19 -2.42 19.21
N VAL A 107 -10.31 -1.87 18.37
CA VAL A 107 -9.18 -1.05 18.84
C VAL A 107 -9.66 0.27 19.44
N LEU A 108 -10.65 0.91 18.85
CA LEU A 108 -11.27 2.15 19.38
C LEU A 108 -11.97 1.89 20.73
N ASP A 109 -12.74 0.80 20.85
CA ASP A 109 -13.38 0.38 22.10
C ASP A 109 -12.34 0.19 23.21
N ASP A 110 -11.26 -0.51 22.92
CA ASP A 110 -10.16 -0.75 23.85
C ASP A 110 -9.43 0.55 24.24
N ALA A 111 -9.07 1.37 23.27
CA ALA A 111 -8.32 2.61 23.48
C ALA A 111 -9.09 3.57 24.38
N ILE A 112 -10.35 3.84 24.05
CA ILE A 112 -11.19 4.79 24.81
C ILE A 112 -11.53 4.25 26.20
N THR A 113 -11.76 2.94 26.34
CA THR A 113 -12.02 2.33 27.65
C THR A 113 -10.81 2.43 28.58
N ASN A 114 -9.59 2.30 28.08
CA ASN A 114 -8.39 2.32 28.89
C ASN A 114 -7.79 3.74 29.08
N ASN A 115 -8.03 4.66 28.13
CA ASN A 115 -7.52 6.02 28.18
C ASN A 115 -8.39 6.97 27.33
N SER A 116 -9.36 7.61 27.95
CA SER A 116 -10.27 8.57 27.30
C SER A 116 -9.62 9.93 26.99
N ASP A 117 -8.49 10.23 27.62
CA ASP A 117 -7.82 11.54 27.51
C ASP A 117 -6.83 11.59 26.34
N ALA A 118 -6.31 10.44 25.90
CA ALA A 118 -5.43 10.37 24.76
C ALA A 118 -6.09 10.87 23.48
N LEU A 119 -5.30 11.50 22.61
CA LEU A 119 -5.73 11.73 21.23
C LEU A 119 -5.57 10.42 20.43
N VAL A 120 -6.66 9.94 19.87
CA VAL A 120 -6.69 8.74 19.02
C VAL A 120 -6.64 9.17 17.55
N ILE A 121 -5.58 8.76 16.86
CA ILE A 121 -5.34 9.08 15.47
C ILE A 121 -5.58 7.85 14.61
N ILE A 122 -6.61 7.87 13.79
CA ILE A 122 -6.87 6.82 12.81
C ILE A 122 -5.99 7.10 11.58
N ARG A 123 -5.08 6.17 11.26
CA ARG A 123 -4.29 6.18 10.02
C ARG A 123 -4.69 5.08 9.04
N SER A 124 -5.44 4.08 9.53
CA SER A 124 -6.09 3.10 8.67
C SER A 124 -7.06 3.79 7.71
N THR A 125 -7.12 3.37 6.45
CA THR A 125 -8.07 3.94 5.49
C THR A 125 -9.50 3.56 5.87
N ILE A 126 -10.39 4.54 5.92
CA ILE A 126 -11.78 4.42 6.38
C ILE A 126 -12.76 5.07 5.40
N PRO A 127 -14.05 4.72 5.46
CA PRO A 127 -15.09 5.41 4.69
C PRO A 127 -15.21 6.89 5.08
N VAL A 128 -15.66 7.72 4.14
CA VAL A 128 -15.90 9.14 4.42
C VAL A 128 -17.04 9.29 5.47
N GLY A 129 -16.78 10.09 6.50
CA GLY A 129 -17.68 10.34 7.61
C GLY A 129 -17.50 9.38 8.80
N TYR A 130 -16.61 8.41 8.71
CA TYR A 130 -16.37 7.42 9.78
C TYR A 130 -15.90 8.08 11.09
N SER A 131 -14.98 9.03 11.02
CA SER A 131 -14.46 9.70 12.22
C SER A 131 -15.55 10.49 12.97
N ASP A 132 -16.47 11.10 12.22
CA ASP A 132 -17.62 11.80 12.82
C ASP A 132 -18.55 10.82 13.55
N GLN A 133 -18.87 9.69 12.92
CA GLN A 133 -19.66 8.62 13.51
C GLN A 133 -18.97 8.03 14.75
N ALA A 134 -17.67 7.81 14.70
CA ALA A 134 -16.91 7.34 15.85
C ALA A 134 -16.93 8.34 17.00
N ARG A 135 -16.74 9.64 16.74
CA ARG A 135 -16.86 10.69 17.78
C ARG A 135 -18.24 10.72 18.43
N GLU A 136 -19.28 10.56 17.65
CA GLU A 136 -20.66 10.48 18.17
C GLU A 136 -20.86 9.21 18.99
N LYS A 137 -20.47 8.04 18.49
CA LYS A 137 -20.58 6.74 19.16
C LYS A 137 -19.90 6.76 20.54
N TYR A 138 -18.68 7.29 20.60
CA TYR A 138 -17.86 7.29 21.83
C TYR A 138 -18.01 8.56 22.68
N GLN A 139 -18.82 9.51 22.27
CA GLN A 139 -19.06 10.78 22.98
C GLN A 139 -17.74 11.52 23.30
N THR A 140 -16.78 11.51 22.36
CA THR A 140 -15.48 12.14 22.52
C THR A 140 -15.11 13.00 21.31
N LYS A 141 -14.28 14.02 21.54
CA LYS A 141 -13.65 14.81 20.46
C LYS A 141 -12.23 14.34 20.13
N ASN A 142 -11.71 13.42 20.92
CA ASN A 142 -10.32 12.97 20.85
C ASN A 142 -10.09 11.88 19.79
N ILE A 143 -10.91 11.79 18.75
CA ILE A 143 -10.70 10.91 17.61
C ILE A 143 -10.52 11.77 16.38
N ILE A 144 -9.40 11.60 15.68
CA ILE A 144 -9.09 12.29 14.43
C ILE A 144 -8.64 11.30 13.35
N PHE A 145 -8.71 11.74 12.11
CA PHE A 145 -8.14 11.02 10.98
C PHE A 145 -6.91 11.76 10.45
N SER A 146 -5.81 11.04 10.24
CA SER A 146 -4.63 11.56 9.56
C SER A 146 -4.16 10.56 8.52
N PRO A 147 -4.45 10.78 7.23
CA PRO A 147 -4.08 9.85 6.17
C PRO A 147 -2.56 9.70 6.02
N GLU A 148 -2.17 8.53 5.54
CA GLU A 148 -0.82 8.28 5.05
C GLU A 148 -0.82 8.15 3.52
N PHE A 149 0.31 8.44 2.88
CA PHE A 149 0.49 8.38 1.43
C PHE A 149 1.77 7.63 1.05
N LEU A 150 2.24 6.77 1.95
CA LEU A 150 3.47 6.00 1.74
C LEU A 150 3.27 4.85 0.74
N ARG A 151 4.37 4.45 0.12
CA ARG A 151 4.49 3.26 -0.72
C ARG A 151 5.19 2.17 0.08
N GLU A 152 4.67 0.94 0.05
CA GLU A 152 5.23 -0.17 0.85
C GLU A 152 6.74 -0.37 0.64
N HIS A 153 7.22 -0.22 -0.61
CA HIS A 153 8.62 -0.45 -0.95
C HIS A 153 9.58 0.68 -0.55
N SER A 154 9.06 1.84 -0.18
CA SER A 154 9.80 3.01 0.25
C SER A 154 9.20 3.65 1.50
N ALA A 155 8.58 2.83 2.35
CA ALA A 155 7.81 3.28 3.49
C ALA A 155 8.62 4.20 4.44
N MET A 156 9.87 3.84 4.74
CA MET A 156 10.72 4.68 5.59
C MET A 156 11.07 6.01 4.94
N HIS A 157 11.47 6.00 3.67
CA HIS A 157 11.75 7.22 2.93
C HIS A 157 10.53 8.14 2.88
N ASP A 158 9.34 7.57 2.58
CA ASP A 158 8.12 8.35 2.42
C ASP A 158 7.60 8.92 3.76
N VAL A 159 7.85 8.23 4.88
CA VAL A 159 7.56 8.75 6.23
C VAL A 159 8.49 9.90 6.60
N LEU A 160 9.78 9.79 6.27
CA LEU A 160 10.77 10.85 6.55
C LEU A 160 10.65 12.04 5.59
N ASN A 161 10.17 11.81 4.36
CA ASN A 161 10.08 12.83 3.31
C ASN A 161 8.66 12.94 2.71
N PRO A 162 7.61 13.11 3.53
CA PRO A 162 6.26 13.23 3.01
C PRO A 162 6.08 14.53 2.22
N SER A 163 5.28 14.49 1.15
CA SER A 163 4.97 15.68 0.35
C SER A 163 4.10 16.69 1.11
N ARG A 164 3.32 16.21 2.07
CA ARG A 164 2.42 16.97 2.93
C ARG A 164 2.01 16.15 4.14
N ILE A 165 1.61 16.81 5.22
CA ILE A 165 0.95 16.20 6.38
C ILE A 165 -0.47 16.72 6.43
N ILE A 166 -1.45 15.80 6.40
CA ILE A 166 -2.87 16.14 6.53
C ILE A 166 -3.35 15.61 7.89
N VAL A 167 -4.00 16.48 8.65
CA VAL A 167 -4.57 16.12 9.94
C VAL A 167 -6.02 16.59 9.99
N GLY A 168 -6.92 15.66 10.24
CA GLY A 168 -8.33 15.93 10.45
C GLY A 168 -8.56 16.56 11.82
N ASN A 169 -9.58 17.41 11.90
CA ASN A 169 -9.88 18.22 13.06
C ASN A 169 -8.88 19.38 13.29
N ASP A 170 -9.35 20.49 13.80
CA ASP A 170 -8.64 21.75 14.01
C ASP A 170 -8.50 22.10 15.49
N SER A 171 -8.37 21.10 16.36
CA SER A 171 -8.13 21.28 17.81
C SER A 171 -6.65 21.53 18.10
N GLU A 172 -6.36 22.05 19.29
CA GLU A 172 -4.98 22.23 19.78
C GLU A 172 -4.19 20.90 19.75
N LEU A 173 -4.81 19.80 20.22
CA LEU A 173 -4.20 18.46 20.21
C LEU A 173 -3.90 17.97 18.79
N SER A 174 -4.72 18.34 17.80
CA SER A 174 -4.48 17.99 16.40
C SER A 174 -3.28 18.73 15.83
N THR A 175 -3.09 19.99 16.25
CA THR A 175 -1.95 20.80 15.89
C THR A 175 -0.68 20.22 16.52
N ASP A 176 -0.70 19.88 17.82
CA ASP A 176 0.42 19.23 18.50
C ASP A 176 0.85 17.94 17.81
N PHE A 177 -0.13 17.12 17.39
CA PHE A 177 0.15 15.90 16.62
C PHE A 177 0.77 16.20 15.25
N ALA A 178 0.25 17.20 14.53
CA ALA A 178 0.80 17.59 13.22
C ALA A 178 2.25 18.08 13.33
N GLU A 179 2.55 18.86 14.37
CA GLU A 179 3.91 19.33 14.68
C GLU A 179 4.82 18.17 15.05
N LEU A 180 4.36 17.24 15.90
CA LEU A 180 5.08 16.02 16.27
C LEU A 180 5.51 15.21 15.04
N ILE A 181 4.58 14.97 14.11
CA ILE A 181 4.89 14.27 12.85
C ILE A 181 5.87 15.10 12.01
N SER A 182 5.65 16.41 11.86
CA SER A 182 6.54 17.27 11.08
C SER A 182 7.96 17.31 11.63
N GLU A 183 8.12 17.26 12.95
CA GLU A 183 9.44 17.23 13.59
C GLU A 183 10.19 15.91 13.39
N SER A 184 9.47 14.82 13.07
CA SER A 184 10.06 13.53 12.74
C SER A 184 10.47 13.40 11.27
N THR A 185 10.17 14.42 10.43
CA THR A 185 10.48 14.45 9.00
C THR A 185 11.79 15.18 8.70
N GLU A 186 12.41 14.86 7.56
CA GLU A 186 13.62 15.52 7.08
C GLU A 186 13.32 16.81 6.28
N ASN A 187 12.19 16.83 5.55
CA ASN A 187 11.89 17.88 4.57
C ASN A 187 10.92 18.96 5.07
N LYS A 188 10.41 18.86 6.30
CA LYS A 188 9.44 19.81 6.88
C LYS A 188 8.30 20.17 5.92
N PRO A 189 7.42 19.22 5.62
CA PRO A 189 6.36 19.38 4.63
C PRO A 189 5.29 20.37 5.11
N GLU A 190 4.48 20.84 4.17
CA GLU A 190 3.28 21.63 4.49
C GLU A 190 2.33 20.84 5.37
N ILE A 191 1.86 21.45 6.46
CA ILE A 191 0.81 20.92 7.34
C ILE A 191 -0.52 21.50 6.88
N ILE A 192 -1.49 20.63 6.61
CA ILE A 192 -2.84 20.99 6.17
C ILE A 192 -3.83 20.46 7.20
N LEU A 193 -4.43 21.36 7.95
CA LEU A 193 -5.52 21.04 8.88
C LEU A 193 -6.87 21.20 8.18
N MET A 194 -7.76 20.23 8.38
CA MET A 194 -9.09 20.22 7.77
C MET A 194 -10.07 19.36 8.58
N PRO A 195 -11.40 19.41 8.36
CA PRO A 195 -12.32 18.45 8.95
C PRO A 195 -11.91 16.99 8.66
N SER A 196 -12.14 16.08 9.60
CA SER A 196 -11.72 14.66 9.43
C SER A 196 -12.37 14.02 8.21
N SER A 197 -13.65 14.30 7.94
CA SER A 197 -14.36 13.81 6.75
C SER A 197 -13.74 14.29 5.43
N ASP A 198 -13.20 15.53 5.40
CA ASP A 198 -12.47 16.04 4.25
C ASP A 198 -11.14 15.30 4.08
N ALA A 199 -10.41 15.04 5.16
CA ALA A 199 -9.16 14.27 5.14
C ALA A 199 -9.36 12.82 4.67
N GLU A 200 -10.46 12.17 5.10
CA GLU A 200 -10.90 10.84 4.63
C GLU A 200 -11.15 10.86 3.12
N ALA A 201 -11.89 11.86 2.63
CA ALA A 201 -12.14 12.04 1.21
C ALA A 201 -10.84 12.27 0.43
N VAL A 202 -9.92 13.09 0.93
CA VAL A 202 -8.61 13.32 0.30
C VAL A 202 -7.84 12.00 0.11
N LYS A 203 -7.86 11.09 1.09
CA LYS A 203 -7.19 9.79 0.97
C LYS A 203 -7.78 8.97 -0.19
N LEU A 204 -9.08 8.80 -0.21
CA LEU A 204 -9.76 7.97 -1.22
C LEU A 204 -9.66 8.58 -2.62
N PHE A 205 -9.88 9.89 -2.76
CA PHE A 205 -9.74 10.57 -4.05
C PHE A 205 -8.30 10.57 -4.57
N SER A 206 -7.30 10.72 -3.69
CA SER A 206 -5.90 10.66 -4.11
C SER A 206 -5.55 9.29 -4.70
N ASN A 207 -5.91 8.20 -4.01
CA ASN A 207 -5.61 6.85 -4.49
C ASN A 207 -6.42 6.50 -5.74
N THR A 208 -7.68 6.93 -5.83
CA THR A 208 -8.51 6.74 -7.03
C THR A 208 -7.96 7.53 -8.22
N TYR A 209 -7.46 8.75 -8.02
CA TYR A 209 -6.81 9.52 -9.09
C TYR A 209 -5.57 8.79 -9.62
N LEU A 210 -4.76 8.22 -8.73
CA LEU A 210 -3.59 7.45 -9.15
C LEU A 210 -3.99 6.18 -9.91
N ALA A 211 -5.03 5.46 -9.44
CA ALA A 211 -5.60 4.32 -10.14
C ALA A 211 -6.13 4.70 -11.54
N MET A 212 -6.86 5.82 -11.64
CA MET A 212 -7.35 6.37 -12.91
C MET A 212 -6.19 6.68 -13.86
N ARG A 213 -5.11 7.25 -13.35
CA ARG A 213 -3.94 7.57 -14.17
C ARG A 213 -3.28 6.32 -14.74
N VAL A 214 -3.09 5.27 -13.93
CA VAL A 214 -2.59 3.98 -14.41
C VAL A 214 -3.55 3.37 -15.44
N ALA A 215 -4.86 3.39 -15.18
CA ALA A 215 -5.88 2.89 -16.09
C ALA A 215 -5.82 3.61 -17.44
N PHE A 216 -5.69 4.94 -17.47
CA PHE A 216 -5.55 5.73 -18.69
C PHE A 216 -4.34 5.29 -19.52
N PHE A 217 -3.16 5.15 -18.91
CA PHE A 217 -1.95 4.73 -19.64
C PHE A 217 -1.98 3.25 -20.04
N ASN A 218 -2.69 2.40 -19.30
CA ASN A 218 -2.98 1.03 -19.70
C ASN A 218 -3.91 0.97 -20.93
N GLU A 219 -4.92 1.82 -21.04
CA GLU A 219 -5.76 1.93 -22.24
C GLU A 219 -4.97 2.48 -23.44
N LEU A 220 -4.11 3.49 -23.21
CA LEU A 220 -3.19 3.98 -24.24
C LEU A 220 -2.28 2.85 -24.78
N ASP A 221 -1.75 2.02 -23.89
CA ASP A 221 -0.93 0.86 -24.27
C ASP A 221 -1.77 -0.18 -25.04
N THR A 222 -2.98 -0.49 -24.54
CA THR A 222 -3.92 -1.38 -25.23
C THR A 222 -4.21 -0.91 -26.66
N PHE A 223 -4.47 0.39 -26.83
CA PHE A 223 -4.69 0.99 -28.13
C PHE A 223 -3.44 0.87 -29.03
N SER A 224 -2.27 1.16 -28.48
CA SER A 224 -1.01 1.10 -29.21
C SER A 224 -0.71 -0.32 -29.70
N ILE A 225 -0.86 -1.34 -28.83
CA ILE A 225 -0.72 -2.75 -29.20
C ILE A 225 -1.68 -3.10 -30.35
N ALA A 226 -2.96 -2.79 -30.18
CA ALA A 226 -4.00 -3.11 -31.18
C ALA A 226 -3.80 -2.44 -32.53
N LYS A 227 -3.13 -1.28 -32.57
CA LYS A 227 -2.84 -0.50 -33.78
C LYS A 227 -1.42 -0.67 -34.32
N GLY A 228 -0.58 -1.49 -33.68
CA GLY A 228 0.83 -1.67 -34.08
C GLY A 228 1.68 -0.40 -33.92
N LEU A 229 1.34 0.45 -32.93
CA LEU A 229 2.08 1.67 -32.61
C LEU A 229 3.16 1.40 -31.57
N SER A 230 4.16 2.27 -31.49
CA SER A 230 5.12 2.25 -30.39
C SER A 230 4.51 2.90 -29.16
N THR A 231 4.11 2.09 -28.16
CA THR A 231 3.58 2.58 -26.88
C THR A 231 4.56 3.55 -26.20
N GLU A 232 5.85 3.22 -26.23
CA GLU A 232 6.91 4.05 -25.64
C GLU A 232 6.91 5.47 -26.23
N ASN A 233 6.88 5.59 -27.57
CA ASN A 233 6.88 6.87 -28.24
C ASN A 233 5.61 7.67 -27.95
N VAL A 234 4.45 6.99 -27.92
CA VAL A 234 3.16 7.66 -27.63
C VAL A 234 3.15 8.17 -26.18
N ILE A 235 3.58 7.36 -25.21
CA ILE A 235 3.65 7.78 -23.79
C ILE A 235 4.65 8.93 -23.64
N LYS A 236 5.86 8.85 -24.22
CA LYS A 236 6.84 9.93 -24.15
C LYS A 236 6.27 11.24 -24.75
N GLY A 237 5.58 11.15 -25.87
CA GLY A 237 4.97 12.32 -26.50
C GLY A 237 3.88 12.95 -25.65
N VAL A 238 2.95 12.16 -25.12
CA VAL A 238 1.87 12.63 -24.23
C VAL A 238 2.43 13.22 -22.95
N SER A 239 3.41 12.55 -22.35
CA SER A 239 3.98 12.93 -21.05
C SER A 239 4.98 14.10 -21.13
N ALA A 240 5.40 14.50 -22.34
CA ALA A 240 6.22 15.69 -22.54
C ALA A 240 5.51 17.00 -22.17
N ASP A 241 4.16 17.00 -22.14
CA ASP A 241 3.40 18.12 -21.60
C ASP A 241 3.60 18.16 -20.07
N PRO A 242 4.13 19.27 -19.51
CA PRO A 242 4.40 19.38 -18.07
C PRO A 242 3.14 19.29 -17.19
N ARG A 243 1.95 19.52 -17.74
CA ARG A 243 0.67 19.35 -17.05
C ARG A 243 0.33 17.86 -16.87
N ILE A 244 0.93 16.98 -17.65
CA ILE A 244 0.75 15.53 -17.61
C ILE A 244 1.92 14.90 -16.85
N GLY A 245 3.16 15.09 -17.31
CA GLY A 245 4.38 14.55 -16.72
C GLY A 245 4.48 13.03 -16.79
N MET A 246 5.56 12.46 -16.24
CA MET A 246 5.92 11.05 -16.38
C MET A 246 5.44 10.12 -15.25
N LYS A 247 4.91 10.64 -14.14
CA LYS A 247 4.52 9.81 -12.98
C LYS A 247 3.29 8.96 -13.26
N TYR A 248 3.30 7.69 -12.87
CA TYR A 248 2.18 6.75 -13.00
C TYR A 248 1.73 6.50 -14.45
N ASN A 249 2.65 6.53 -15.40
CA ASN A 249 2.37 6.34 -16.83
C ASN A 249 3.06 5.13 -17.45
N ASN A 250 3.78 4.34 -16.65
CA ASN A 250 4.34 3.08 -17.11
C ASN A 250 3.26 1.99 -17.11
N PRO A 251 2.96 1.36 -18.27
CA PRO A 251 1.91 0.35 -18.35
C PRO A 251 2.20 -0.89 -17.50
N SER A 252 1.12 -1.62 -17.22
CA SER A 252 1.13 -2.86 -16.47
C SER A 252 0.00 -3.78 -16.95
N PHE A 253 -0.15 -4.94 -16.32
CA PHE A 253 -1.29 -5.83 -16.55
C PHE A 253 -2.62 -5.29 -15.98
N GLY A 254 -2.52 -4.34 -15.07
CA GLY A 254 -3.60 -3.63 -14.40
C GLY A 254 -3.01 -2.80 -13.27
N TYR A 255 -3.78 -1.87 -12.69
CA TYR A 255 -3.39 -1.35 -11.39
C TYR A 255 -3.77 -2.37 -10.32
N GLY A 256 -2.83 -2.67 -9.46
CA GLY A 256 -2.95 -3.65 -8.39
C GLY A 256 -2.37 -3.15 -7.09
N GLY A 257 -1.90 -4.08 -6.26
CA GLY A 257 -1.45 -3.79 -4.92
C GLY A 257 -2.61 -3.66 -3.94
N TYR A 258 -2.29 -3.40 -2.67
CA TYR A 258 -3.28 -3.41 -1.60
C TYR A 258 -4.19 -2.18 -1.63
N CYS A 259 -3.64 -0.97 -1.87
CA CYS A 259 -4.36 0.28 -1.65
C CYS A 259 -5.25 0.70 -2.83
N LEU A 260 -4.72 0.76 -4.06
CA LEU A 260 -5.44 1.36 -5.18
C LEU A 260 -6.77 0.67 -5.50
N PRO A 261 -6.85 -0.68 -5.58
CA PRO A 261 -8.11 -1.35 -5.90
C PRO A 261 -9.17 -1.16 -4.81
N LYS A 262 -8.82 -1.38 -3.54
CA LYS A 262 -9.79 -1.31 -2.43
C LYS A 262 -10.28 0.12 -2.18
N ASP A 263 -9.40 1.12 -2.25
CA ASP A 263 -9.75 2.51 -1.99
C ASP A 263 -10.64 3.08 -3.11
N THR A 264 -10.40 2.65 -4.37
CA THR A 264 -11.27 3.02 -5.50
C THR A 264 -12.67 2.41 -5.37
N LYS A 265 -12.77 1.15 -4.94
CA LYS A 265 -14.07 0.50 -4.66
C LYS A 265 -14.80 1.20 -3.50
N GLN A 266 -14.09 1.52 -2.43
CA GLN A 266 -14.67 2.25 -1.30
C GLN A 266 -15.15 3.64 -1.72
N LEU A 267 -14.37 4.37 -2.52
CA LEU A 267 -14.81 5.66 -3.04
C LEU A 267 -16.09 5.52 -3.87
N LEU A 268 -16.16 4.50 -4.74
CA LEU A 268 -17.37 4.22 -5.51
C LEU A 268 -18.57 3.96 -4.59
N ALA A 269 -18.39 3.16 -3.55
CA ALA A 269 -19.44 2.89 -2.57
C ALA A 269 -19.91 4.16 -1.84
N ASN A 270 -19.00 5.07 -1.51
CA ASN A 270 -19.34 6.36 -0.88
C ASN A 270 -20.15 7.31 -1.78
N PHE A 271 -20.18 7.09 -3.11
CA PHE A 271 -21.03 7.88 -3.99
C PHE A 271 -22.53 7.53 -3.87
N GLU A 272 -22.85 6.29 -3.45
CA GLU A 272 -24.25 5.84 -3.32
C GLU A 272 -25.08 6.24 -4.55
N ASP A 273 -26.11 7.11 -4.35
CA ASP A 273 -26.98 7.64 -5.40
C ASP A 273 -26.44 8.92 -6.06
N LEU A 274 -25.25 9.39 -5.69
CA LEU A 274 -24.68 10.59 -6.30
C LEU A 274 -24.24 10.30 -7.75
N PRO A 275 -24.44 11.23 -8.69
CA PRO A 275 -24.05 11.04 -10.07
C PRO A 275 -22.51 10.94 -10.19
N GLN A 276 -22.05 9.82 -10.74
CA GLN A 276 -20.65 9.58 -11.06
C GLN A 276 -20.55 8.64 -12.26
N THR A 277 -19.48 8.73 -13.02
CA THR A 277 -19.16 7.80 -14.12
C THR A 277 -17.67 7.50 -14.17
N ILE A 278 -16.82 8.47 -13.86
CA ILE A 278 -15.36 8.31 -13.92
C ILE A 278 -14.89 7.24 -12.92
N ILE A 279 -15.36 7.27 -11.68
CA ILE A 279 -14.91 6.34 -10.64
C ILE A 279 -15.25 4.89 -11.01
N GLN A 280 -16.50 4.66 -11.47
CA GLN A 280 -16.91 3.35 -12.00
C GLN A 280 -16.06 2.95 -13.21
N SER A 281 -15.76 3.89 -14.10
CA SER A 281 -14.96 3.62 -15.30
C SER A 281 -13.53 3.20 -14.97
N VAL A 282 -12.93 3.72 -13.90
CA VAL A 282 -11.59 3.32 -13.45
C VAL A 282 -11.57 1.82 -13.13
N ILE A 283 -12.56 1.31 -12.39
CA ILE A 283 -12.68 -0.10 -12.05
C ILE A 283 -12.92 -0.94 -13.32
N SER A 284 -13.87 -0.53 -14.15
CA SER A 284 -14.22 -1.24 -15.39
C SER A 284 -13.05 -1.27 -16.38
N SER A 285 -12.28 -0.19 -16.47
CA SER A 285 -11.07 -0.11 -17.31
C SER A 285 -10.01 -1.12 -16.85
N ASN A 286 -9.83 -1.28 -15.53
CA ASN A 286 -8.88 -2.25 -15.00
C ASN A 286 -9.27 -3.70 -15.36
N GLU A 287 -10.55 -4.05 -15.24
CA GLU A 287 -11.04 -5.37 -15.64
C GLU A 287 -10.91 -5.59 -17.15
N ALA A 288 -11.25 -4.58 -17.97
CA ALA A 288 -11.08 -4.64 -19.42
C ALA A 288 -9.60 -4.82 -19.81
N ARG A 289 -8.69 -4.16 -19.09
CA ARG A 289 -7.24 -4.30 -19.29
C ARG A 289 -6.78 -5.72 -19.03
N LYS A 290 -7.12 -6.31 -17.87
CA LYS A 290 -6.74 -7.68 -17.53
C LYS A 290 -7.23 -8.67 -18.59
N LYS A 291 -8.49 -8.55 -18.99
CA LYS A 291 -9.05 -9.37 -20.07
C LYS A 291 -8.30 -9.23 -21.39
N PHE A 292 -8.01 -8.01 -21.82
CA PHE A 292 -7.24 -7.77 -23.04
C PHE A 292 -5.86 -8.43 -22.97
N MET A 293 -5.16 -8.32 -21.83
CA MET A 293 -3.85 -8.93 -21.65
C MET A 293 -3.90 -10.46 -21.73
N ILE A 294 -4.90 -11.08 -21.08
CA ILE A 294 -5.14 -12.53 -21.16
C ILE A 294 -5.38 -12.96 -22.62
N ASP A 295 -6.25 -12.26 -23.33
CA ASP A 295 -6.57 -12.56 -24.71
C ASP A 295 -5.36 -12.37 -25.65
N ASP A 296 -4.50 -11.39 -25.37
CA ASP A 296 -3.30 -11.13 -26.16
C ASP A 296 -2.24 -12.21 -25.89
N ILE A 297 -2.02 -12.61 -24.66
CA ILE A 297 -1.14 -13.73 -24.28
C ILE A 297 -1.56 -15.02 -24.98
N LYS A 298 -2.87 -15.33 -25.01
CA LYS A 298 -3.41 -16.52 -25.68
C LYS A 298 -3.09 -16.57 -27.19
N LYS A 299 -3.00 -15.43 -27.87
CA LYS A 299 -2.63 -15.36 -29.30
C LYS A 299 -1.23 -15.89 -29.60
N HIS A 300 -0.32 -15.86 -28.62
CA HIS A 300 1.02 -16.43 -28.76
C HIS A 300 1.02 -17.96 -28.72
N GLY A 301 -0.09 -18.60 -28.30
CA GLY A 301 -0.26 -20.04 -28.28
C GLY A 301 0.71 -20.82 -27.40
N PRO A 302 1.10 -20.30 -26.21
CA PRO A 302 2.03 -21.00 -25.32
C PRO A 302 1.37 -22.24 -24.73
N LYS A 303 2.13 -23.33 -24.59
CA LYS A 303 1.67 -24.53 -23.87
C LYS A 303 2.02 -24.44 -22.40
N VAL A 304 3.23 -24.02 -22.08
CA VAL A 304 3.71 -23.83 -20.72
C VAL A 304 3.95 -22.33 -20.48
N VAL A 305 3.16 -21.75 -19.61
CA VAL A 305 3.32 -20.34 -19.20
C VAL A 305 4.04 -20.25 -17.86
N GLY A 306 5.14 -19.55 -17.83
CA GLY A 306 5.88 -19.20 -16.62
C GLY A 306 5.45 -17.85 -16.08
N ILE A 307 5.05 -17.79 -14.82
CA ILE A 307 4.75 -16.56 -14.11
C ILE A 307 5.99 -16.19 -13.28
N TYR A 308 6.60 -15.06 -13.62
CA TYR A 308 7.79 -14.57 -12.94
C TYR A 308 7.43 -13.56 -11.88
N LYS A 309 7.44 -13.98 -10.61
CA LYS A 309 7.02 -13.25 -9.42
C LYS A 309 5.54 -12.84 -9.41
N LEU A 310 4.93 -12.95 -8.27
CA LEU A 310 3.51 -12.64 -8.07
C LEU A 310 3.26 -11.18 -7.69
N THR A 311 4.28 -10.46 -7.24
CA THR A 311 4.14 -9.06 -6.84
C THR A 311 4.95 -8.12 -7.71
N ASN A 312 4.47 -6.89 -7.85
CA ASN A 312 5.22 -5.78 -8.41
C ASN A 312 6.39 -5.35 -7.51
N ASN A 313 6.28 -5.67 -6.23
CA ASN A 313 7.21 -5.25 -5.20
C ASN A 313 8.11 -6.42 -4.80
N ARG A 314 9.41 -6.26 -4.99
CA ARG A 314 10.43 -7.26 -4.60
C ARG A 314 10.45 -7.59 -3.11
N LYS A 315 9.80 -6.78 -2.28
CA LYS A 315 9.81 -6.88 -0.81
C LYS A 315 8.42 -7.22 -0.21
N ALA A 316 7.35 -7.23 -1.00
CA ALA A 316 6.00 -7.47 -0.49
C ALA A 316 5.68 -8.97 -0.36
N GLU A 317 5.25 -9.37 0.83
CA GLU A 317 4.79 -10.73 1.14
C GLU A 317 3.30 -10.93 0.88
N ASN A 318 2.57 -9.87 0.53
CA ASN A 318 1.12 -9.92 0.29
C ASN A 318 0.81 -10.18 -1.18
N PHE A 319 0.63 -11.46 -1.54
CA PHE A 319 0.28 -11.89 -2.89
C PHE A 319 -1.23 -11.77 -3.19
N ARG A 320 -2.09 -11.61 -2.16
CA ARG A 320 -3.56 -11.77 -2.28
C ARG A 320 -4.22 -10.75 -3.20
N SER A 321 -3.63 -9.57 -3.33
CA SER A 321 -4.17 -8.47 -4.16
C SER A 321 -3.37 -8.27 -5.45
N SER A 322 -2.63 -9.30 -5.88
CA SER A 322 -1.82 -9.21 -7.10
C SER A 322 -2.69 -9.39 -8.34
N GLU A 323 -2.60 -8.45 -9.29
CA GLU A 323 -3.18 -8.57 -10.62
C GLU A 323 -2.66 -9.79 -11.40
N MET A 324 -1.50 -10.33 -11.00
CA MET A 324 -0.95 -11.55 -11.59
C MET A 324 -1.81 -12.78 -11.28
N LEU A 325 -2.50 -12.82 -10.13
CA LEU A 325 -3.44 -13.90 -9.82
C LEU A 325 -4.64 -13.90 -10.77
N ASP A 326 -5.13 -12.73 -11.16
CA ASP A 326 -6.21 -12.64 -12.15
C ASP A 326 -5.74 -13.12 -13.53
N ILE A 327 -4.51 -12.80 -13.93
CA ILE A 327 -3.91 -13.31 -15.17
C ILE A 327 -3.75 -14.83 -15.11
N ILE A 328 -3.24 -15.37 -14.00
CA ILE A 328 -3.11 -16.83 -13.78
C ILE A 328 -4.46 -17.51 -13.92
N ASN A 329 -5.48 -17.02 -13.21
CA ASN A 329 -6.81 -17.58 -13.23
C ASN A 329 -7.43 -17.52 -14.64
N GLY A 330 -7.22 -16.42 -15.36
CA GLY A 330 -7.71 -16.25 -16.73
C GLY A 330 -7.02 -17.10 -17.78
N LEU A 331 -5.82 -17.62 -17.51
CA LEU A 331 -5.05 -18.48 -18.40
C LEU A 331 -5.17 -19.97 -18.05
N SER A 332 -5.54 -20.31 -16.82
CA SER A 332 -5.45 -21.66 -16.24
C SER A 332 -6.14 -22.76 -17.02
N ASN A 333 -7.21 -22.43 -17.76
CA ASN A 333 -7.98 -23.41 -18.56
C ASN A 333 -7.56 -23.43 -20.04
N ASP A 334 -6.66 -22.56 -20.46
CA ASP A 334 -6.31 -22.35 -21.88
C ASP A 334 -4.87 -22.73 -22.21
N VAL A 335 -4.09 -23.17 -21.23
CA VAL A 335 -2.71 -23.62 -21.37
C VAL A 335 -2.51 -25.00 -20.75
N ASP A 336 -1.51 -25.75 -21.24
CA ASP A 336 -1.27 -27.12 -20.75
C ASP A 336 -0.71 -27.12 -19.32
N GLU A 337 0.14 -26.14 -18.96
CA GLU A 337 0.73 -26.00 -17.63
C GLU A 337 1.03 -24.52 -17.31
N LEU A 338 0.73 -24.13 -16.05
CA LEU A 338 1.18 -22.89 -15.43
C LEU A 338 2.23 -23.22 -14.36
N ILE A 339 3.35 -22.52 -14.41
CA ILE A 339 4.42 -22.64 -13.41
C ILE A 339 4.77 -21.26 -12.86
N ILE A 340 5.06 -21.21 -11.58
CA ILE A 340 5.38 -19.97 -10.86
C ILE A 340 6.84 -19.98 -10.43
N PHE A 341 7.54 -18.88 -10.63
CA PHE A 341 8.80 -18.57 -9.99
C PHE A 341 8.58 -17.44 -8.98
N GLU A 342 8.63 -17.77 -7.68
CA GLU A 342 8.49 -16.80 -6.59
C GLU A 342 9.42 -17.18 -5.43
N PRO A 343 10.58 -16.50 -5.29
CA PRO A 343 11.58 -16.86 -4.28
C PRO A 343 11.09 -16.79 -2.82
N LEU A 344 10.00 -16.07 -2.56
CA LEU A 344 9.40 -15.96 -1.22
C LEU A 344 8.54 -17.18 -0.87
N ILE A 345 8.08 -17.95 -1.85
CA ILE A 345 7.33 -19.19 -1.65
C ILE A 345 8.33 -20.36 -1.58
N LYS A 346 8.33 -21.08 -0.47
CA LYS A 346 9.24 -22.22 -0.26
C LYS A 346 8.62 -23.56 -0.61
N GLU A 347 7.32 -23.61 -0.66
CA GLU A 347 6.52 -24.77 -1.04
C GLU A 347 6.63 -25.03 -2.57
N ASP A 348 6.50 -26.29 -2.97
CA ASP A 348 6.52 -26.69 -4.38
C ASP A 348 5.17 -26.42 -5.12
N ASP A 349 4.16 -25.95 -4.38
CA ASP A 349 2.82 -25.61 -4.86
C ASP A 349 2.31 -24.32 -4.21
N TYR A 350 1.63 -23.48 -5.00
CA TYR A 350 0.92 -22.32 -4.52
C TYR A 350 -0.43 -22.21 -5.22
N MET A 351 -1.52 -22.31 -4.49
CA MET A 351 -2.91 -22.25 -5.00
C MET A 351 -3.20 -23.28 -6.10
N GLY A 352 -2.58 -24.48 -6.05
CA GLY A 352 -2.70 -25.52 -7.07
C GLY A 352 -1.80 -25.34 -8.28
N PHE A 353 -0.92 -24.34 -8.29
CA PHE A 353 0.07 -24.11 -9.34
C PHE A 353 1.46 -24.49 -8.88
N LYS A 354 2.20 -25.16 -9.74
CA LYS A 354 3.56 -25.62 -9.46
C LYS A 354 4.53 -24.46 -9.32
N VAL A 355 5.29 -24.45 -8.21
CA VAL A 355 6.36 -23.50 -7.97
C VAL A 355 7.71 -24.11 -8.36
N ILE A 356 8.53 -23.37 -9.09
CA ILE A 356 9.89 -23.75 -9.50
C ILE A 356 10.84 -22.61 -9.11
N ASN A 357 11.57 -22.77 -8.01
CA ASN A 357 12.50 -21.75 -7.49
C ASN A 357 13.93 -21.85 -8.07
N ASP A 358 14.18 -22.79 -8.96
CA ASP A 358 15.37 -22.81 -9.81
C ASP A 358 15.07 -21.99 -11.08
N ILE A 359 15.72 -20.84 -11.22
CA ILE A 359 15.47 -19.88 -12.30
C ILE A 359 15.78 -20.45 -13.69
N ASP A 360 16.85 -21.23 -13.82
CA ASP A 360 17.27 -21.80 -15.11
C ASP A 360 16.28 -22.89 -15.54
N ARG A 361 15.83 -23.72 -14.61
CA ARG A 361 14.78 -24.71 -14.83
C ARG A 361 13.44 -24.05 -15.17
N PHE A 362 13.06 -22.98 -14.45
CA PHE A 362 11.87 -22.20 -14.74
C PHE A 362 11.91 -21.64 -16.18
N LYS A 363 13.00 -20.97 -16.53
CA LYS A 363 13.21 -20.42 -17.87
C LYS A 363 13.15 -21.50 -18.96
N SER A 364 13.89 -22.60 -18.77
CA SER A 364 13.96 -23.66 -19.77
C SER A 364 12.63 -24.37 -20.02
N LYS A 365 11.76 -24.42 -19.00
CA LYS A 365 10.48 -25.09 -19.06
C LYS A 365 9.37 -24.22 -19.66
N SER A 366 9.49 -22.90 -19.56
CA SER A 366 8.49 -21.95 -20.06
C SER A 366 8.60 -21.73 -21.56
N ASP A 367 7.47 -21.83 -22.28
CA ASP A 367 7.35 -21.37 -23.66
C ASP A 367 7.19 -19.85 -23.72
N LEU A 368 6.46 -19.28 -22.77
CA LEU A 368 6.28 -17.85 -22.58
C LEU A 368 6.44 -17.52 -21.08
N ILE A 369 7.17 -16.46 -20.78
CA ILE A 369 7.36 -15.95 -19.43
C ILE A 369 6.61 -14.63 -19.28
N ILE A 370 5.70 -14.56 -18.31
CA ILE A 370 4.96 -13.36 -17.98
C ILE A 370 5.63 -12.72 -16.77
N ALA A 371 6.03 -11.46 -16.90
CA ALA A 371 6.61 -10.67 -15.83
C ALA A 371 5.96 -9.30 -15.75
N ASN A 372 5.57 -8.89 -14.55
CA ASN A 372 4.94 -7.59 -14.35
C ASN A 372 5.95 -6.44 -14.46
N ARG A 373 7.21 -6.71 -14.10
CA ARG A 373 8.32 -5.76 -14.20
C ARG A 373 9.53 -6.41 -14.86
N ASN A 374 10.30 -5.61 -15.56
CA ASN A 374 11.59 -6.05 -16.10
C ASN A 374 12.54 -6.40 -14.96
N ASP A 375 13.25 -7.52 -15.13
CA ASP A 375 14.27 -7.96 -14.20
C ASP A 375 15.51 -8.43 -14.98
N SER A 376 16.69 -8.05 -14.52
CA SER A 376 17.97 -8.44 -15.12
C SER A 376 18.13 -9.96 -15.20
N GLN A 377 17.50 -10.71 -14.31
CA GLN A 377 17.49 -12.17 -14.34
C GLN A 377 16.80 -12.76 -15.57
N LEU A 378 15.97 -11.97 -16.29
CA LEU A 378 15.27 -12.40 -17.51
C LEU A 378 15.92 -11.88 -18.79
N SER A 379 17.07 -11.22 -18.71
CA SER A 379 17.74 -10.59 -19.86
C SER A 379 18.18 -11.58 -20.96
N ASP A 380 18.36 -12.85 -20.61
CA ASP A 380 18.75 -13.94 -21.51
C ASP A 380 17.58 -14.64 -22.22
N VAL A 381 16.32 -14.30 -21.89
CA VAL A 381 15.09 -14.92 -22.41
C VAL A 381 14.09 -13.89 -22.94
N THR A 382 14.58 -12.78 -23.47
CA THR A 382 13.74 -11.68 -23.96
C THR A 382 12.85 -12.05 -25.15
N ASP A 383 13.22 -13.07 -25.91
CA ASP A 383 12.48 -13.61 -27.04
C ASP A 383 11.16 -14.28 -26.65
N LYS A 384 11.06 -14.73 -25.41
CA LYS A 384 9.86 -15.34 -24.83
C LYS A 384 9.34 -14.61 -23.57
N LEU A 385 9.79 -13.37 -23.36
CA LEU A 385 9.34 -12.54 -22.26
C LEU A 385 8.14 -11.68 -22.69
N TYR A 386 7.02 -11.84 -22.01
CA TYR A 386 5.85 -10.97 -22.12
C TYR A 386 5.80 -10.05 -20.90
N CYS A 387 6.19 -8.81 -21.08
CA CYS A 387 6.26 -7.78 -20.05
C CYS A 387 5.75 -6.45 -20.60
N ARG A 388 5.03 -5.69 -19.77
CA ARG A 388 4.52 -4.36 -20.15
C ARG A 388 5.22 -3.22 -19.41
N ASP A 389 6.26 -3.51 -18.67
CA ASP A 389 7.17 -2.51 -18.10
C ASP A 389 8.05 -1.91 -19.20
N ILE A 390 7.59 -0.79 -19.77
CA ILE A 390 8.23 -0.17 -20.96
C ILE A 390 9.46 0.64 -20.57
N PHE A 391 9.44 1.26 -19.38
CA PHE A 391 10.51 2.19 -19.00
C PHE A 391 11.56 1.56 -18.09
N SER A 392 11.41 0.28 -17.74
CA SER A 392 12.33 -0.44 -16.83
C SER A 392 12.61 0.32 -15.53
N GLU A 393 11.67 1.15 -15.10
CA GLU A 393 11.76 1.94 -13.88
C GLU A 393 11.59 1.01 -12.69
N GLY A 394 12.65 0.30 -12.37
CA GLY A 394 12.77 -0.49 -11.17
C GLY A 394 12.87 0.41 -9.95
N GLY A 395 11.75 0.78 -9.34
CA GLY A 395 11.71 1.08 -7.92
C GLY A 395 11.77 2.51 -7.44
N GLU A 396 12.04 3.51 -8.26
CA GLU A 396 11.98 4.91 -7.80
C GLU A 396 11.03 5.72 -8.70
N GLY A 397 9.77 5.81 -8.31
CA GLY A 397 8.81 6.77 -8.88
C GLY A 397 7.62 6.22 -9.64
N THR A 398 7.43 4.92 -9.76
CA THR A 398 6.30 4.32 -10.48
C THR A 398 5.49 3.39 -9.59
N ILE A 399 4.28 3.83 -9.26
CA ILE A 399 3.18 3.28 -8.45
C ILE A 399 3.43 3.35 -6.97
#